data_72fc218fdb5158804d3df1460131658b
#
_entry.id   72fc218fdb5158804d3df1460131658b
#
_cell.length_a   1.000
_cell.length_b   1.000
_cell.length_c   1.000
_cell.angle_alpha   90.00
_cell.angle_beta   90.00
_cell.angle_gamma   90.00
#
_symmetry.space_group_name_H-M   'P 1'
#
loop_
_entity.id
_entity.type
_entity.pdbx_description
1 polymer ?
#
loop_
_entity_poly.entity_id
_entity_poly.type
_entity_poly.pdbx_seq_one_letter_code
_entity_poly.pdbx_strand_id
1 'polypeptide(L)'
;FAEELSANLAALSKERDYSKPNQVFHSTLIGEVVDRNVLLVDDIIDTAGSVVSAIEELKEQGARDINVACIHPILSGPAWHRLTKIHERAIKEGWKFQLVGTSVITHVDAPDWYNTFPLESLVAQILEKINARGSVTGVHNE
;
A
#
# COMPACT_ATOMS: atom_id res chain seq x y z
N PHE A 1 -11.73 -4.05 4.77
CA PHE A 1 -10.39 -4.29 5.38
C PHE A 1 -10.35 -3.92 6.86
N ALA A 2 -10.65 -2.65 7.25
CA ALA A 2 -10.53 -2.22 8.63
C ALA A 2 -11.40 -3.05 9.59
N GLU A 3 -12.64 -3.34 9.22
CA GLU A 3 -13.55 -4.18 9.99
C GLU A 3 -13.02 -5.62 10.17
N GLU A 4 -12.58 -6.25 9.07
CA GLU A 4 -12.02 -7.61 9.09
C GLU A 4 -10.74 -7.72 9.93
N LEU A 5 -9.93 -6.67 9.93
CA LEU A 5 -8.71 -6.58 10.73
C LEU A 5 -8.96 -6.10 12.17
N SER A 6 -10.21 -5.77 12.53
CA SER A 6 -10.56 -5.14 13.81
C SER A 6 -9.69 -3.89 14.09
N ALA A 7 -9.39 -3.13 13.04
CA ALA A 7 -8.54 -1.94 13.06
C ALA A 7 -9.36 -0.66 12.92
N ASN A 8 -8.83 0.43 13.47
CA ASN A 8 -9.41 1.75 13.26
C ASN A 8 -9.15 2.21 11.83
N LEU A 9 -10.14 2.85 11.21
CA LEU A 9 -10.02 3.44 9.89
C LEU A 9 -9.49 4.86 10.00
N ALA A 10 -8.47 5.16 9.18
CA ALA A 10 -8.04 6.51 8.88
C ALA A 10 -8.07 6.73 7.36
N ALA A 11 -8.29 7.95 6.92
CA ALA A 11 -8.31 8.28 5.51
C ALA A 11 -7.43 9.50 5.23
N LEU A 12 -6.67 9.45 4.13
CA LEU A 12 -5.92 10.57 3.58
C LEU A 12 -6.71 11.16 2.42
N SER A 13 -7.26 12.36 2.60
CA SER A 13 -7.91 13.11 1.53
C SER A 13 -6.88 13.98 0.83
N LYS A 14 -6.79 13.87 -0.50
CA LYS A 14 -5.91 14.71 -1.33
C LYS A 14 -6.76 15.73 -2.06
N GLU A 15 -6.65 16.98 -1.68
CA GLU A 15 -7.21 18.10 -2.47
C GLU A 15 -6.20 18.51 -3.55
N ARG A 16 -6.63 18.42 -4.82
CA ARG A 16 -5.86 18.93 -5.95
C ARG A 16 -6.39 20.33 -6.28
N ASP A 17 -5.60 21.36 -6.02
CA ASP A 17 -5.90 22.68 -6.56
C ASP A 17 -5.47 22.72 -8.04
N TYR A 18 -6.44 22.55 -8.94
CA TYR A 18 -6.23 22.62 -10.39
C TYR A 18 -6.00 24.04 -10.90
N SER A 19 -6.07 25.07 -10.05
CA SER A 19 -5.98 26.47 -10.46
C SER A 19 -4.53 26.99 -10.59
N LYS A 20 -3.54 26.24 -10.07
CA LYS A 20 -2.14 26.66 -10.10
C LYS A 20 -1.20 25.50 -10.42
N PRO A 21 -0.39 25.58 -11.50
CA PRO A 21 0.67 24.59 -11.75
C PRO A 21 1.74 24.68 -10.64
N ASN A 22 2.14 23.56 -10.06
CA ASN A 22 3.16 23.40 -9.02
C ASN A 22 2.75 23.74 -7.57
N GLN A 23 1.50 23.60 -7.16
CA GLN A 23 1.16 23.72 -5.74
C GLN A 23 1.24 22.37 -4.98
N VAL A 24 1.80 22.50 -3.77
CA VAL A 24 1.95 21.46 -2.75
C VAL A 24 0.59 20.81 -2.46
N PHE A 25 0.56 19.49 -2.54
CA PHE A 25 -0.60 18.72 -2.13
C PHE A 25 -0.82 18.91 -0.62
N HIS A 26 -1.89 19.54 -0.24
CA HIS A 26 -2.38 19.42 1.12
C HIS A 26 -3.16 18.11 1.20
N SER A 27 -2.61 17.15 1.90
CA SER A 27 -3.36 15.96 2.34
C SER A 27 -3.94 16.27 3.72
N THR A 28 -5.21 15.93 3.90
CA THR A 28 -5.86 16.01 5.22
C THR A 28 -6.03 14.60 5.73
N LEU A 29 -5.40 14.30 6.87
CA LEU A 29 -5.61 13.05 7.58
C LEU A 29 -6.92 13.14 8.40
N ILE A 30 -7.82 12.19 8.16
CA ILE A 30 -9.05 11.98 8.93
C ILE A 30 -8.84 10.72 9.74
N GLY A 31 -8.90 10.81 11.06
CA GLY A 31 -8.63 9.72 12.00
C GLY A 31 -7.38 9.97 12.83
N GLU A 32 -7.07 9.04 13.73
CA GLU A 32 -5.95 9.14 14.67
C GLU A 32 -4.89 8.08 14.35
N VAL A 33 -3.63 8.53 14.20
CA VAL A 33 -2.49 7.65 13.88
C VAL A 33 -1.33 7.77 14.86
N VAL A 34 -1.41 8.69 15.83
CA VAL A 34 -0.35 8.93 16.82
C VAL A 34 -0.02 7.64 17.58
N ASP A 35 1.25 7.27 17.60
CA ASP A 35 1.78 6.04 18.20
C ASP A 35 1.13 4.73 17.69
N ARG A 36 0.48 4.76 16.51
CA ARG A 36 -0.15 3.58 15.92
C ARG A 36 0.73 2.95 14.83
N ASN A 37 0.64 1.64 14.72
CA ASN A 37 1.09 0.92 13.53
C ASN A 37 0.05 1.13 12.44
N VAL A 38 0.46 1.62 11.30
CA VAL A 38 -0.41 1.95 10.18
C VAL A 38 -0.24 0.92 9.06
N LEU A 39 -1.36 0.43 8.51
CA LEU A 39 -1.42 -0.27 7.25
C LEU A 39 -2.01 0.68 6.20
N LEU A 40 -1.17 1.18 5.31
CA LEU A 40 -1.59 1.98 4.15
C LEU A 40 -1.96 1.01 3.02
N VAL A 41 -3.18 1.10 2.52
CA VAL A 41 -3.68 0.24 1.42
C VAL A 41 -3.88 1.10 0.18
N ASP A 42 -3.31 0.66 -0.94
CA ASP A 42 -3.46 1.30 -2.24
C ASP A 42 -3.77 0.24 -3.30
N ASP A 43 -4.53 0.58 -4.33
CA ASP A 43 -4.82 -0.33 -5.43
C ASP A 43 -3.65 -0.43 -6.42
N ILE A 44 -3.01 0.69 -6.73
CA ILE A 44 -1.92 0.78 -7.72
C ILE A 44 -0.79 1.66 -7.18
N ILE A 45 0.42 1.13 -7.16
CA ILE A 45 1.64 1.91 -6.95
C ILE A 45 2.45 1.89 -8.25
N ASP A 46 2.44 3.01 -8.98
CA ASP A 46 3.24 3.15 -10.20
C ASP A 46 4.61 3.80 -9.89
N THR A 47 4.71 5.10 -9.87
CA THR A 47 5.99 5.81 -9.60
C THR A 47 6.29 6.03 -8.12
N ALA A 48 5.44 5.55 -7.23
CA ALA A 48 5.48 5.67 -5.78
C ALA A 48 5.43 7.12 -5.22
N GLY A 49 5.15 8.14 -6.04
CA GLY A 49 5.08 9.51 -5.55
C GLY A 49 3.98 9.71 -4.51
N SER A 50 2.78 9.19 -4.78
CA SER A 50 1.62 9.32 -3.90
C SER A 50 1.78 8.59 -2.58
N VAL A 51 2.31 7.36 -2.62
CA VAL A 51 2.50 6.55 -1.41
C VAL A 51 3.61 7.13 -0.54
N VAL A 52 4.69 7.65 -1.12
CA VAL A 52 5.75 8.32 -0.38
C VAL A 52 5.22 9.56 0.34
N SER A 53 4.47 10.42 -0.35
CA SER A 53 3.84 11.59 0.30
C SER A 53 2.89 11.19 1.44
N ALA A 54 2.14 10.10 1.26
CA ALA A 54 1.27 9.57 2.32
C ALA A 54 2.07 9.08 3.54
N ILE A 55 3.20 8.39 3.32
CA ILE A 55 4.08 7.94 4.39
C ILE A 55 4.68 9.12 5.15
N GLU A 56 5.13 10.15 4.43
CA GLU A 56 5.68 11.36 5.04
C GLU A 56 4.64 12.05 5.93
N GLU A 57 3.43 12.26 5.43
CA GLU A 57 2.32 12.83 6.21
C GLU A 57 2.01 12.00 7.45
N LEU A 58 1.89 10.67 7.32
CA LEU A 58 1.64 9.77 8.45
C LEU A 58 2.75 9.86 9.52
N LYS A 59 4.01 9.99 9.10
CA LYS A 59 5.14 10.17 10.01
C LYS A 59 5.11 11.53 10.71
N GLU A 60 4.77 12.60 10.00
CA GLU A 60 4.59 13.93 10.58
C GLU A 60 3.45 13.95 11.61
N GLN A 61 2.39 13.17 11.39
CA GLN A 61 1.27 13.00 12.31
C GLN A 61 1.56 11.99 13.46
N GLY A 62 2.78 11.48 13.56
CA GLY A 62 3.21 10.65 14.69
C GLY A 62 2.91 9.16 14.57
N ALA A 63 2.67 8.63 13.38
CA ALA A 63 2.55 7.19 13.17
C ALA A 63 3.84 6.46 13.58
N ARG A 64 3.72 5.30 14.24
CA ARG A 64 4.86 4.52 14.73
C ARG A 64 5.52 3.75 13.59
N ASP A 65 4.92 2.66 13.16
CA ASP A 65 5.40 1.83 12.06
C ASP A 65 4.42 1.96 10.89
N ILE A 66 4.93 1.85 9.66
CA ILE A 66 4.09 1.95 8.46
C ILE A 66 4.36 0.75 7.56
N ASN A 67 3.32 -0.03 7.32
CA ASN A 67 3.30 -1.07 6.32
C ASN A 67 2.41 -0.63 5.16
N VAL A 68 2.78 -0.99 3.94
CA VAL A 68 2.01 -0.68 2.74
C VAL A 68 1.57 -1.97 2.09
N ALA A 69 0.31 -2.06 1.71
CA ALA A 69 -0.23 -3.15 0.91
C ALA A 69 -0.74 -2.60 -0.43
N CYS A 70 -0.38 -3.27 -1.53
CA CYS A 70 -0.74 -2.84 -2.88
C CYS A 70 -1.19 -4.03 -3.73
N ILE A 71 -2.29 -3.88 -4.45
CA ILE A 71 -2.79 -4.92 -5.35
C ILE A 71 -1.99 -4.94 -6.66
N HIS A 72 -1.74 -3.76 -7.26
CA HIS A 72 -1.00 -3.64 -8.52
C HIS A 72 0.32 -2.90 -8.33
N PRO A 73 1.39 -3.59 -7.86
CA PRO A 73 2.69 -2.97 -7.63
C PRO A 73 3.47 -2.82 -8.95
N ILE A 74 3.12 -1.82 -9.78
CA ILE A 74 3.80 -1.58 -11.06
C ILE A 74 5.26 -1.20 -10.81
N LEU A 75 5.51 -0.30 -9.86
CA LEU A 75 6.82 0.14 -9.38
C LEU A 75 7.76 0.60 -10.50
N SER A 76 7.22 1.42 -11.41
CA SER A 76 7.94 1.92 -12.57
C SER A 76 8.84 3.11 -12.26
N GLY A 77 9.78 3.37 -13.15
CA GLY A 77 10.63 4.56 -13.12
C GLY A 77 11.36 4.76 -11.79
N PRO A 78 11.13 5.87 -11.06
CA PRO A 78 11.84 6.17 -9.80
C PRO A 78 11.28 5.45 -8.56
N ALA A 79 10.28 4.55 -8.70
CA ALA A 79 9.56 3.95 -7.57
C ALA A 79 10.49 3.26 -6.58
N TRP A 80 11.35 2.36 -7.06
CA TRP A 80 12.30 1.64 -6.19
C TRP A 80 13.23 2.58 -5.45
N HIS A 81 13.79 3.59 -6.14
CA HIS A 81 14.66 4.57 -5.50
C HIS A 81 13.95 5.37 -4.41
N ARG A 82 12.70 5.78 -4.65
CA ARG A 82 11.89 6.52 -3.67
C ARG A 82 11.59 5.68 -2.43
N LEU A 83 11.16 4.44 -2.64
CA LEU A 83 10.80 3.52 -1.55
C LEU A 83 12.03 3.05 -0.76
N THR A 84 13.18 2.84 -1.43
CA THR A 84 14.44 2.57 -0.75
C THR A 84 14.84 3.70 0.18
N LYS A 85 14.67 4.96 -0.22
CA LYS A 85 14.92 6.11 0.67
C LYS A 85 14.02 6.12 1.90
N ILE A 86 12.74 5.74 1.75
CA ILE A 86 11.83 5.56 2.90
C ILE A 86 12.34 4.47 3.83
N HIS A 87 12.76 3.33 3.29
CA HIS A 87 13.29 2.22 4.08
C HIS A 87 14.58 2.60 4.83
N GLU A 88 15.54 3.25 4.15
CA GLU A 88 16.77 3.75 4.76
C GLU A 88 16.49 4.75 5.89
N ARG A 89 15.53 5.65 5.67
CA ARG A 89 15.06 6.59 6.68
C ARG A 89 14.43 5.86 7.87
N ALA A 90 13.61 4.85 7.62
CA ALA A 90 12.99 4.03 8.66
C ALA A 90 14.02 3.37 9.56
N ILE A 91 15.06 2.76 8.99
CA ILE A 91 16.19 2.17 9.73
C ILE A 91 16.89 3.23 10.57
N LYS A 92 17.21 4.37 9.99
CA LYS A 92 17.93 5.47 10.66
C LYS A 92 17.14 6.05 11.84
N GLU A 93 15.82 6.18 11.69
CA GLU A 93 14.92 6.78 12.69
C GLU A 93 14.32 5.73 13.65
N GLY A 94 14.59 4.44 13.46
CA GLY A 94 14.20 3.35 14.37
C GLY A 94 12.73 2.94 14.26
N TRP A 95 12.09 3.06 13.10
CA TRP A 95 10.75 2.57 12.84
C TRP A 95 10.74 1.53 11.69
N LYS A 96 9.65 0.80 11.53
CA LYS A 96 9.54 -0.27 10.53
C LYS A 96 8.77 0.20 9.30
N PHE A 97 9.34 -0.12 8.13
CA PHE A 97 8.69 0.04 6.83
C PHE A 97 8.74 -1.29 6.08
N GLN A 98 7.60 -1.72 5.56
CA GLN A 98 7.48 -2.86 4.66
C GLN A 98 6.47 -2.54 3.57
N LEU A 99 6.69 -3.07 2.37
CA LEU A 99 5.74 -3.06 1.27
C LEU A 99 5.39 -4.49 0.90
N VAL A 100 4.11 -4.78 0.82
CA VAL A 100 3.57 -6.05 0.32
C VAL A 100 2.80 -5.77 -0.96
N GLY A 101 3.24 -6.35 -2.05
CA GLY A 101 2.51 -6.35 -3.31
C GLY A 101 1.94 -7.72 -3.63
N THR A 102 0.97 -7.81 -4.53
CA THR A 102 0.52 -9.12 -5.03
C THR A 102 1.42 -9.63 -6.15
N SER A 103 1.32 -10.92 -6.48
CA SER A 103 2.08 -11.57 -7.56
C SER A 103 1.58 -11.27 -8.99
N VAL A 104 0.64 -10.30 -9.15
CA VAL A 104 0.18 -9.89 -10.51
C VAL A 104 1.31 -9.31 -11.36
N ILE A 105 2.34 -8.76 -10.72
CA ILE A 105 3.57 -8.30 -11.36
C ILE A 105 4.76 -8.87 -10.59
N THR A 106 5.65 -9.57 -11.31
CA THR A 106 6.85 -10.17 -10.72
C THR A 106 8.01 -9.18 -10.75
N HIS A 107 8.66 -8.97 -9.60
CA HIS A 107 9.87 -8.18 -9.46
C HIS A 107 11.03 -9.10 -9.07
N VAL A 108 11.93 -9.39 -10.02
CA VAL A 108 12.97 -10.42 -9.86
C VAL A 108 14.04 -10.03 -8.84
N ASP A 109 14.44 -8.76 -8.82
CA ASP A 109 15.49 -8.24 -7.95
C ASP A 109 14.93 -7.32 -6.85
N ALA A 110 13.77 -7.71 -6.30
CA ALA A 110 13.14 -6.92 -5.24
C ALA A 110 13.97 -6.95 -3.96
N PRO A 111 14.09 -5.82 -3.24
CA PRO A 111 14.82 -5.76 -1.98
C PRO A 111 14.07 -6.49 -0.85
N ASP A 112 14.80 -6.87 0.23
CA ASP A 112 14.29 -7.68 1.35
C ASP A 112 13.10 -7.06 2.11
N TRP A 113 12.90 -5.75 2.02
CA TRP A 113 11.75 -5.06 2.61
C TRP A 113 10.49 -5.09 1.75
N TYR A 114 10.58 -5.61 0.51
CA TYR A 114 9.43 -5.88 -0.34
C TYR A 114 9.04 -7.34 -0.25
N ASN A 115 7.78 -7.61 -0.01
CA ASN A 115 7.22 -8.94 0.05
C ASN A 115 6.15 -9.13 -1.03
N THR A 116 6.02 -10.34 -1.55
CA THR A 116 5.00 -10.67 -2.53
C THR A 116 3.96 -11.61 -1.93
N PHE A 117 2.69 -11.22 -2.05
CA PHE A 117 1.57 -12.09 -1.71
C PHE A 117 1.12 -12.85 -2.96
N PRO A 118 1.17 -14.20 -2.95
CA PRO A 118 0.83 -15.01 -4.12
C PRO A 118 -0.68 -15.03 -4.34
N LEU A 119 -1.12 -14.79 -5.59
CA LEU A 119 -2.53 -14.85 -6.00
C LEU A 119 -2.88 -16.08 -6.85
N GLU A 120 -1.91 -16.92 -7.16
CA GLU A 120 -2.06 -18.03 -8.12
C GLU A 120 -3.15 -19.00 -7.69
N SER A 121 -3.19 -19.38 -6.40
CA SER A 121 -4.19 -20.30 -5.87
C SER A 121 -5.60 -19.69 -5.89
N LEU A 122 -5.72 -18.40 -5.53
CA LEU A 122 -6.99 -17.68 -5.58
C LEU A 122 -7.53 -17.61 -7.02
N VAL A 123 -6.66 -17.27 -7.97
CA VAL A 123 -7.03 -17.19 -9.38
C VAL A 123 -7.44 -18.57 -9.91
N ALA A 124 -6.71 -19.64 -9.55
CA ALA A 124 -7.06 -21.01 -9.94
C ALA A 124 -8.44 -21.41 -9.42
N GLN A 125 -8.75 -21.17 -8.15
CA GLN A 125 -10.06 -21.45 -7.55
C GLN A 125 -11.19 -20.67 -8.25
N ILE A 126 -10.96 -19.38 -8.55
CA ILE A 126 -11.94 -18.58 -9.29
C ILE A 126 -12.21 -19.18 -10.68
N LEU A 127 -11.16 -19.55 -11.42
CA LEU A 127 -11.28 -20.16 -12.73
C LEU A 127 -12.02 -21.51 -12.70
N GLU A 128 -11.75 -22.35 -11.71
CA GLU A 128 -12.47 -23.60 -11.49
C GLU A 128 -13.95 -23.36 -11.23
N LYS A 129 -14.31 -22.42 -10.37
CA LYS A 129 -15.71 -22.05 -10.10
C LYS A 129 -16.42 -21.54 -11.37
N ILE A 130 -15.74 -20.67 -12.14
CA ILE A 130 -16.28 -20.16 -13.41
C ILE A 130 -16.52 -21.30 -14.40
N ASN A 131 -15.55 -22.22 -14.59
CA ASN A 131 -15.66 -23.35 -15.48
C ASN A 131 -16.79 -24.33 -15.09
N ALA A 132 -17.00 -24.48 -13.77
CA ALA A 132 -18.11 -25.28 -13.23
C ALA A 132 -19.47 -24.54 -13.24
N ARG A 133 -19.55 -23.32 -13.78
CA ARG A 133 -20.72 -22.42 -13.73
C ARG A 133 -21.19 -22.14 -12.28
N GLY A 134 -20.29 -22.19 -11.32
CA GLY A 134 -20.54 -21.94 -9.91
C GLY A 134 -20.42 -20.45 -9.56
N SER A 135 -20.80 -20.10 -8.31
CA SER A 135 -20.63 -18.75 -7.78
C SER A 135 -19.20 -18.54 -7.32
N VAL A 136 -18.62 -17.38 -7.64
CA VAL A 136 -17.28 -16.97 -7.17
C VAL A 136 -17.32 -16.22 -5.83
N THR A 137 -18.51 -15.87 -5.33
CA THR A 137 -18.70 -15.04 -4.13
C THR A 137 -18.20 -15.70 -2.84
N GLY A 138 -18.08 -17.03 -2.81
CA GLY A 138 -17.64 -17.80 -1.63
C GLY A 138 -16.13 -18.11 -1.59
N VAL A 139 -15.36 -17.70 -2.60
CA VAL A 139 -13.93 -18.06 -2.70
C VAL A 139 -13.08 -17.40 -1.62
N HIS A 140 -13.59 -16.34 -0.96
CA HIS A 140 -12.88 -15.62 0.11
C HIS A 140 -13.02 -16.25 1.50
N ASN A 141 -13.85 -17.29 1.66
CA ASN A 141 -14.22 -17.86 2.96
C ASN A 141 -13.67 -19.29 3.16
N GLU A 142 -12.87 -19.80 2.22
CA GLU A 142 -12.17 -21.08 2.30
C GLU A 142 -10.65 -20.84 2.47
#